data_59763fcbe7622d653863b7b5e6721a97
#
_entry.id   59763fcbe7622d653863b7b5e6721a97
#
_cell.length_a   1.000
_cell.length_b   1.000
_cell.length_c   1.000
_cell.angle_alpha   90.00
_cell.angle_beta   90.00
_cell.angle_gamma   90.00
#
_symmetry.space_group_name_H-M   'P 1'
#
loop_
_entity.id
_entity.type
_entity.pdbx_description
1 polymer ?
#
loop_
_entity_poly.entity_id
_entity_poly.type
_entity_poly.pdbx_seq_one_letter_code
_entity_poly.pdbx_strand_id
1 'polypeptide(L)'
;MRNGSLFLLCRVVDLRTTSLLEANVRMVYVQDQATTDEGRMITNMRKELKCGVRIDGTQNRLLLLWPTVISHKIDESSPLFDLGPDELYLSSFELIVTIVGIVEETGKHVQVRTSYLPNEVRWGYHFDNDVMKYNPEFNTYSLNTKITNKMQKDNYTPRMSAKRLTELKRGN
;
A
#
# COMPACT_ATOMS: atom_id res chain seq x y z
N MET A 1 5.71 -6.19 9.66
CA MET A 1 7.13 -6.18 9.21
C MET A 1 7.41 -7.46 8.41
N ARG A 2 8.20 -7.40 7.32
CA ARG A 2 8.58 -8.59 6.54
C ARG A 2 10.10 -8.57 6.31
N ASN A 3 10.77 -9.70 6.57
CA ASN A 3 12.24 -9.82 6.45
C ASN A 3 13.01 -8.65 7.10
N GLY A 4 12.55 -8.22 8.27
CA GLY A 4 13.16 -7.13 9.01
C GLY A 4 13.01 -5.73 8.38
N SER A 5 12.20 -5.53 7.36
CA SER A 5 11.91 -4.22 6.75
C SER A 5 10.46 -3.81 7.02
N LEU A 6 10.23 -2.50 7.08
CA LEU A 6 8.88 -1.93 7.15
C LEU A 6 8.27 -1.81 5.75
N PHE A 7 6.96 -2.01 5.67
CA PHE A 7 6.21 -1.90 4.43
C PHE A 7 4.92 -1.12 4.67
N LEU A 8 4.59 -0.25 3.74
CA LEU A 8 3.25 0.29 3.60
C LEU A 8 2.42 -0.69 2.77
N LEU A 9 1.24 -1.07 3.28
CA LEU A 9 0.37 -2.05 2.65
C LEU A 9 -0.97 -1.41 2.31
N CYS A 10 -1.48 -1.69 1.10
CA CYS A 10 -2.81 -1.33 0.66
C CYS A 10 -3.47 -2.57 0.05
N ARG A 11 -4.74 -2.84 0.40
CA ARG A 11 -5.51 -3.95 -0.19
C ARG A 11 -6.44 -3.44 -1.27
N VAL A 12 -6.44 -4.13 -2.40
CA VAL A 12 -7.36 -3.89 -3.52
C VAL A 12 -8.23 -5.12 -3.74
N VAL A 13 -9.50 -4.87 -3.97
CA VAL A 13 -10.51 -5.90 -4.26
C VAL A 13 -11.35 -5.42 -5.43
N ASP A 14 -11.52 -6.25 -6.44
CA ASP A 14 -12.50 -6.02 -7.49
C ASP A 14 -13.83 -6.64 -7.04
N LEU A 15 -14.86 -5.83 -6.88
CA LEU A 15 -16.20 -6.25 -6.46
C LEU A 15 -17.15 -6.44 -7.64
N ARG A 16 -16.68 -6.21 -8.86
CA ARG A 16 -17.50 -6.38 -10.06
C ARG A 16 -17.62 -7.86 -10.42
N THR A 17 -18.61 -8.17 -11.21
CA THR A 17 -18.84 -9.52 -11.78
C THR A 17 -17.87 -9.82 -12.93
N THR A 18 -17.35 -8.78 -13.59
CA THR A 18 -16.41 -8.85 -14.70
C THR A 18 -15.03 -8.38 -14.29
N SER A 19 -14.01 -9.01 -14.83
CA SER A 19 -12.62 -8.74 -14.47
C SER A 19 -12.11 -7.42 -15.04
N LEU A 20 -11.18 -6.80 -14.33
CA LEU A 20 -10.37 -5.73 -14.83
C LEU A 20 -9.11 -6.31 -15.47
N LEU A 21 -9.00 -6.22 -16.79
CA LEU A 21 -7.85 -6.72 -17.53
C LEU A 21 -6.69 -5.70 -17.48
N GLU A 22 -5.46 -6.21 -17.55
CA GLU A 22 -4.22 -5.42 -17.59
C GLU A 22 -4.13 -4.34 -16.50
N ALA A 23 -4.69 -4.65 -15.33
CA ALA A 23 -4.70 -3.70 -14.23
C ALA A 23 -3.28 -3.38 -13.76
N ASN A 24 -2.97 -2.09 -13.63
CA ASN A 24 -1.70 -1.58 -13.11
C ASN A 24 -1.97 -0.63 -11.95
N VAL A 25 -1.13 -0.70 -10.92
CA VAL A 25 -1.20 0.18 -9.75
C VAL A 25 -0.06 1.20 -9.76
N ARG A 26 -0.41 2.40 -9.34
CA ARG A 26 0.55 3.47 -9.03
C ARG A 26 0.22 4.04 -7.66
N MET A 27 1.24 4.35 -6.88
CA MET A 27 1.11 5.01 -5.59
C MET A 27 1.96 6.28 -5.60
N VAL A 28 1.35 7.40 -5.24
CA VAL A 28 2.02 8.70 -5.24
C VAL A 28 1.90 9.30 -3.84
N TYR A 29 3.01 9.70 -3.28
CA TYR A 29 3.09 10.52 -2.08
C TYR A 29 3.01 11.99 -2.50
N VAL A 30 2.12 12.73 -1.87
CA VAL A 30 1.92 14.16 -2.10
C VAL A 30 2.07 14.89 -0.79
N GLN A 31 2.85 15.96 -0.79
CA GLN A 31 3.02 16.85 0.36
C GLN A 31 2.91 18.30 -0.11
N ASP A 32 2.05 19.09 0.54
CA ASP A 32 1.76 20.46 0.12
C ASP A 32 2.97 21.36 0.21
N GLN A 33 3.78 21.16 1.24
CA GLN A 33 4.99 21.94 1.47
C GLN A 33 6.14 21.00 1.85
N ALA A 34 7.23 21.08 1.13
CA ALA A 34 8.46 20.40 1.44
C ALA A 34 9.62 21.38 1.37
N THR A 35 10.59 21.22 2.26
CA THR A 35 11.83 21.98 2.21
C THR A 35 12.90 21.13 1.57
N THR A 36 13.60 21.64 0.56
CA THR A 36 14.77 20.96 -0.02
C THR A 36 15.96 21.02 0.93
N ASP A 37 16.97 20.17 0.68
CA ASP A 37 18.25 20.18 1.40
C ASP A 37 18.95 21.56 1.32
N GLU A 38 18.65 22.35 0.27
CA GLU A 38 19.13 23.72 0.08
C GLU A 38 18.27 24.79 0.79
N GLY A 39 17.25 24.40 1.55
CA GLY A 39 16.38 25.30 2.29
C GLY A 39 15.30 26.00 1.44
N ARG A 40 15.07 25.59 0.20
CA ARG A 40 13.98 26.13 -0.64
C ARG A 40 12.67 25.44 -0.32
N MET A 41 11.59 26.20 -0.15
CA MET A 41 10.24 25.64 -0.06
C MET A 41 9.76 25.21 -1.45
N ILE A 42 9.39 23.95 -1.57
CA ILE A 42 8.68 23.41 -2.73
C ILE A 42 7.22 23.21 -2.33
N THR A 43 6.30 23.75 -3.14
CA THR A 43 4.88 23.51 -3.01
C THR A 43 4.46 22.32 -3.86
N ASN A 44 3.52 21.50 -3.36
CA ASN A 44 2.99 20.33 -4.07
C ASN A 44 4.07 19.31 -4.48
N MET A 45 4.96 18.95 -3.56
CA MET A 45 5.92 17.89 -3.79
C MET A 45 5.19 16.57 -4.06
N ARG A 46 5.49 15.95 -5.21
CA ARG A 46 4.93 14.65 -5.60
C ARG A 46 6.06 13.66 -5.81
N LYS A 47 5.95 12.50 -5.17
CA LYS A 47 6.92 11.41 -5.34
C LYS A 47 6.19 10.11 -5.63
N GLU A 48 6.50 9.48 -6.76
CA GLU A 48 5.99 8.15 -7.06
C GLU A 48 6.70 7.11 -6.20
N LEU A 49 5.93 6.28 -5.52
CA LEU A 49 6.43 5.21 -4.66
C LEU A 49 6.54 3.91 -5.48
N LYS A 50 7.67 3.23 -5.38
CA LYS A 50 7.81 1.88 -5.93
C LYS A 50 6.85 0.96 -5.20
N CYS A 51 5.78 0.53 -5.85
CA CYS A 51 4.77 -0.34 -5.25
C CYS A 51 4.38 -1.48 -6.19
N GLY A 52 3.92 -2.59 -5.62
CA GLY A 52 3.49 -3.73 -6.39
C GLY A 52 3.05 -4.90 -5.53
N VAL A 53 2.72 -6.02 -6.19
CA VAL A 53 2.22 -7.25 -5.56
C VAL A 53 3.36 -8.03 -4.90
N ARG A 54 4.58 -7.94 -5.42
CA ARG A 54 5.74 -8.60 -4.82
C ARG A 54 6.21 -7.85 -3.57
N ILE A 55 6.88 -8.59 -2.70
CA ILE A 55 7.40 -8.05 -1.44
C ILE A 55 8.38 -6.89 -1.66
N ASP A 56 9.07 -6.86 -2.78
CA ASP A 56 10.02 -5.80 -3.16
C ASP A 56 9.35 -4.59 -3.86
N GLY A 57 8.03 -4.63 -4.07
CA GLY A 57 7.29 -3.56 -4.76
C GLY A 57 7.57 -3.48 -6.27
N THR A 58 8.17 -4.50 -6.88
CA THR A 58 8.63 -4.42 -8.27
C THR A 58 7.57 -4.76 -9.31
N GLN A 59 6.50 -5.47 -8.95
CA GLN A 59 5.45 -5.87 -9.88
C GLN A 59 4.19 -5.06 -9.66
N ASN A 60 4.01 -4.01 -10.46
CA ASN A 60 2.83 -3.14 -10.40
C ASN A 60 1.63 -3.64 -11.20
N ARG A 61 1.78 -4.71 -12.00
CA ARG A 61 0.70 -5.37 -12.72
C ARG A 61 -0.11 -6.24 -11.77
N LEU A 62 -1.41 -6.01 -11.71
CA LEU A 62 -2.34 -6.67 -10.82
C LEU A 62 -3.14 -7.77 -11.54
N LEU A 63 -3.29 -8.89 -10.86
CA LEU A 63 -4.28 -9.91 -11.21
C LEU A 63 -5.39 -9.83 -10.15
N LEU A 64 -6.50 -9.18 -10.47
CA LEU A 64 -7.57 -8.86 -9.53
C LEU A 64 -8.66 -9.95 -9.44
N LEU A 65 -8.29 -11.21 -9.66
CA LEU A 65 -9.19 -12.35 -9.45
C LEU A 65 -9.53 -12.59 -7.98
N TRP A 66 -8.67 -12.11 -7.08
CA TRP A 66 -8.83 -12.16 -5.62
C TRP A 66 -8.27 -10.92 -4.93
N PRO A 67 -8.62 -10.73 -3.65
CA PRO A 67 -8.07 -9.63 -2.87
C PRO A 67 -6.54 -9.60 -2.94
N THR A 68 -6.00 -8.52 -3.45
CA THR A 68 -4.57 -8.36 -3.67
C THR A 68 -4.01 -7.30 -2.73
N VAL A 69 -2.92 -7.62 -2.02
CA VAL A 69 -2.21 -6.68 -1.17
C VAL A 69 -1.04 -6.08 -1.95
N ILE A 70 -1.10 -4.78 -2.14
CA ILE A 70 -0.05 -3.96 -2.72
C ILE A 70 0.90 -3.56 -1.60
N SER A 71 2.19 -3.68 -1.83
CA SER A 71 3.23 -3.31 -0.88
C SER A 71 4.18 -2.27 -1.46
N HIS A 72 4.53 -1.28 -0.64
CA HIS A 72 5.65 -0.37 -0.85
C HIS A 72 6.67 -0.60 0.25
N LYS A 73 7.91 -0.95 -0.12
CA LYS A 73 9.00 -1.09 0.85
C LYS A 73 9.47 0.28 1.30
N ILE A 74 9.51 0.50 2.61
CA ILE A 74 10.02 1.74 3.18
C ILE A 74 11.54 1.61 3.32
N ASP A 75 12.26 2.10 2.32
CA ASP A 75 13.72 2.14 2.24
C ASP A 75 14.23 3.59 2.17
N GLU A 76 15.54 3.77 2.02
CA GLU A 76 16.20 5.08 1.95
C GLU A 76 15.66 5.98 0.82
N SER A 77 15.08 5.39 -0.23
CA SER A 77 14.44 6.14 -1.32
C SER A 77 13.01 6.59 -1.00
N SER A 78 12.40 6.05 0.05
CA SER A 78 11.02 6.35 0.43
C SER A 78 10.92 7.67 1.21
N PRO A 79 9.92 8.52 0.94
CA PRO A 79 9.65 9.70 1.76
C PRO A 79 9.16 9.36 3.18
N LEU A 80 8.78 8.10 3.42
CA LEU A 80 8.34 7.58 4.71
C LEU A 80 9.50 7.02 5.56
N PHE A 81 10.75 7.08 5.06
CA PHE A 81 11.91 6.40 5.66
C PHE A 81 12.22 6.90 7.09
N ASP A 82 12.14 8.21 7.28
CA ASP A 82 12.43 8.87 8.55
C ASP A 82 11.27 8.87 9.55
N LEU A 83 10.03 8.54 9.07
CA LEU A 83 8.83 8.64 9.87
C LEU A 83 8.65 7.39 10.75
N GLY A 84 8.61 7.59 12.05
CA GLY A 84 8.11 6.63 13.03
C GLY A 84 6.59 6.75 13.21
N PRO A 85 5.98 5.97 14.12
CA PRO A 85 4.52 6.00 14.30
C PRO A 85 3.97 7.35 14.74
N ASP A 86 4.70 8.07 15.58
CA ASP A 86 4.26 9.35 16.13
C ASP A 86 4.47 10.48 15.13
N GLU A 87 5.62 10.51 14.44
CA GLU A 87 5.92 11.44 13.36
C GLU A 87 4.99 11.26 12.17
N LEU A 88 4.66 10.02 11.81
CA LEU A 88 3.72 9.70 10.74
C LEU A 88 2.35 10.32 11.02
N TYR A 89 1.87 10.20 12.26
CA TYR A 89 0.56 10.74 12.65
C TYR A 89 0.52 12.27 12.62
N LEU A 90 1.65 12.93 12.93
CA LEU A 90 1.77 14.39 12.95
C LEU A 90 2.11 14.98 11.59
N SER A 91 2.50 14.16 10.62
CA SER A 91 2.91 14.63 9.30
C SER A 91 1.70 15.04 8.44
N SER A 92 1.95 15.94 7.49
CA SER A 92 0.95 16.41 6.52
C SER A 92 1.34 15.91 5.13
N PHE A 93 0.73 14.80 4.72
CA PHE A 93 0.85 14.24 3.37
C PHE A 93 -0.43 13.54 2.95
N GLU A 94 -0.53 13.22 1.68
CA GLU A 94 -1.58 12.38 1.12
C GLU A 94 -0.95 11.27 0.27
N LEU A 95 -1.43 10.04 0.43
CA LEU A 95 -1.06 8.90 -0.41
C LEU A 95 -2.16 8.66 -1.42
N ILE A 96 -1.87 8.88 -2.69
CA ILE A 96 -2.82 8.65 -3.77
C ILE A 96 -2.52 7.31 -4.41
N VAL A 97 -3.48 6.39 -4.37
CA VAL A 97 -3.41 5.09 -5.05
C VAL A 97 -4.31 5.12 -6.27
N THR A 98 -3.74 4.83 -7.42
CA THR A 98 -4.44 4.81 -8.71
C THR A 98 -4.30 3.44 -9.34
N ILE A 99 -5.41 2.89 -9.82
CA ILE A 99 -5.45 1.65 -10.61
C ILE A 99 -6.01 2.00 -11.98
N VAL A 100 -5.31 1.56 -13.01
CA VAL A 100 -5.72 1.70 -14.41
C VAL A 100 -5.84 0.32 -15.01
N GLY A 101 -6.87 0.08 -15.79
CA GLY A 101 -7.08 -1.19 -16.48
C GLY A 101 -8.15 -1.09 -17.56
N ILE A 102 -8.50 -2.23 -18.13
CA ILE A 102 -9.48 -2.36 -19.21
C ILE A 102 -10.66 -3.18 -18.69
N VAL A 103 -11.87 -2.66 -18.81
CA VAL A 103 -13.09 -3.39 -18.47
C VAL A 103 -13.34 -4.48 -19.52
N GLU A 104 -13.35 -5.73 -19.10
CA GLU A 104 -13.44 -6.90 -19.98
C GLU A 104 -14.65 -6.86 -20.92
N GLU A 105 -15.84 -6.51 -20.42
CA GLU A 105 -17.07 -6.48 -21.22
C GLU A 105 -17.09 -5.41 -22.30
N THR A 106 -16.48 -4.26 -22.05
CA THR A 106 -16.63 -3.09 -22.91
C THR A 106 -15.37 -2.73 -23.67
N GLY A 107 -14.21 -3.30 -23.30
CA GLY A 107 -12.90 -2.93 -23.82
C GLY A 107 -12.46 -1.49 -23.46
N LYS A 108 -13.21 -0.79 -22.60
CA LYS A 108 -12.93 0.60 -22.24
C LYS A 108 -11.88 0.68 -21.14
N HIS A 109 -10.98 1.65 -21.27
CA HIS A 109 -10.06 2.01 -20.20
C HIS A 109 -10.81 2.63 -19.02
N VAL A 110 -10.43 2.23 -17.82
CA VAL A 110 -10.96 2.79 -16.58
C VAL A 110 -9.80 3.13 -15.65
N GLN A 111 -9.96 4.24 -14.92
CA GLN A 111 -9.06 4.63 -13.85
C GLN A 111 -9.87 4.77 -12.56
N VAL A 112 -9.42 4.08 -11.52
CA VAL A 112 -9.95 4.18 -10.16
C VAL A 112 -8.87 4.81 -9.30
N ARG A 113 -9.26 5.78 -8.47
CA ARG A 113 -8.34 6.50 -7.59
C ARG A 113 -8.93 6.61 -6.20
N THR A 114 -8.09 6.42 -5.21
CA THR A 114 -8.38 6.70 -3.81
C THR A 114 -7.19 7.40 -3.17
N SER A 115 -7.42 8.10 -2.07
CA SER A 115 -6.36 8.73 -1.29
C SER A 115 -6.47 8.34 0.18
N TYR A 116 -5.35 8.42 0.87
CA TYR A 116 -5.23 8.13 2.30
C TYR A 116 -4.43 9.22 2.98
N LEU A 117 -4.95 9.71 4.10
CA LEU A 117 -4.28 10.64 4.98
C LEU A 117 -3.42 9.90 6.03
N PRO A 118 -2.46 10.56 6.68
CA PRO A 118 -1.59 9.93 7.70
C PRO A 118 -2.36 9.24 8.82
N ASN A 119 -3.48 9.81 9.28
CA ASN A 119 -4.33 9.27 10.33
C ASN A 119 -5.11 8.00 9.92
N GLU A 120 -5.19 7.70 8.64
CA GLU A 120 -5.80 6.47 8.11
C GLU A 120 -4.78 5.32 8.00
N VAL A 121 -3.48 5.63 8.10
CA VAL A 121 -2.42 4.62 8.10
C VAL A 121 -2.28 3.98 9.49
N ARG A 122 -2.48 2.69 9.58
CA ARG A 122 -2.42 1.95 10.84
C ARG A 122 -1.06 1.29 11.04
N TRP A 123 -0.29 1.80 11.99
CA TRP A 123 1.03 1.25 12.32
C TRP A 123 0.94 -0.10 13.03
N GLY A 124 1.75 -1.06 12.58
CA GLY A 124 1.80 -2.38 13.19
C GLY A 124 0.60 -3.26 12.90
N TYR A 125 -0.10 -3.02 11.76
CA TYR A 125 -1.21 -3.86 11.30
C TYR A 125 -0.87 -4.51 9.97
N HIS A 126 -1.45 -5.68 9.73
CA HIS A 126 -1.46 -6.35 8.44
C HIS A 126 -2.89 -6.80 8.12
N PHE A 127 -3.16 -7.00 6.84
CA PHE A 127 -4.47 -7.48 6.41
C PHE A 127 -4.65 -8.96 6.75
N ASP A 128 -5.87 -9.31 7.20
CA ASP A 128 -6.28 -10.68 7.41
C ASP A 128 -6.34 -11.43 6.06
N ASN A 129 -5.90 -12.68 6.05
CA ASN A 129 -5.92 -13.52 4.83
C ASN A 129 -7.24 -14.24 4.62
N ASP A 130 -8.10 -14.33 5.66
CA ASP A 130 -9.35 -15.13 5.65
C ASP A 130 -10.51 -14.44 4.92
N VAL A 131 -10.23 -13.59 3.95
CA VAL A 131 -11.25 -12.88 3.15
C VAL A 131 -11.92 -13.76 2.10
N MET A 132 -11.33 -14.91 1.77
CA MET A 132 -11.87 -15.87 0.83
C MET A 132 -12.34 -17.12 1.57
N LYS A 133 -13.57 -17.57 1.28
CA LYS A 133 -14.10 -18.83 1.79
C LYS A 133 -14.27 -19.82 0.64
N TYR A 134 -13.71 -21.00 0.80
CA TYR A 134 -13.95 -22.10 -0.11
C TYR A 134 -15.28 -22.76 0.25
N ASN A 135 -16.14 -22.98 -0.75
CA ASN A 135 -17.35 -23.76 -0.64
C ASN A 135 -17.14 -25.12 -1.32
N PRO A 136 -17.06 -26.22 -0.55
CA PRO A 136 -16.78 -27.55 -1.12
C PRO A 136 -17.96 -28.11 -1.93
N GLU A 137 -19.20 -27.70 -1.64
CA GLU A 137 -20.40 -28.23 -2.37
C GLU A 137 -20.42 -27.75 -3.82
N PHE A 138 -20.00 -26.49 -4.06
CA PHE A 138 -20.00 -25.91 -5.41
C PHE A 138 -18.61 -25.81 -6.02
N ASN A 139 -17.57 -26.28 -5.33
CA ASN A 139 -16.16 -26.15 -5.72
C ASN A 139 -15.79 -24.71 -6.12
N THR A 140 -16.26 -23.73 -5.33
CA THR A 140 -16.11 -22.29 -5.61
C THR A 140 -15.51 -21.57 -4.42
N TYR A 141 -14.83 -20.45 -4.72
CA TYR A 141 -14.41 -19.49 -3.71
C TYR A 141 -15.37 -18.32 -3.69
N SER A 142 -15.81 -17.92 -2.51
CA SER A 142 -16.62 -16.73 -2.28
C SER A 142 -15.84 -15.67 -1.52
N LEU A 143 -15.97 -14.42 -1.95
CA LEU A 143 -15.40 -13.28 -1.28
C LEU A 143 -16.33 -12.81 -0.14
N ASN A 144 -15.79 -12.70 1.06
CA ASN A 144 -16.52 -12.07 2.16
C ASN A 144 -16.26 -10.56 2.16
N THR A 145 -17.12 -9.81 1.49
CA THR A 145 -17.01 -8.35 1.36
C THR A 145 -17.05 -7.60 2.69
N LYS A 146 -17.68 -8.18 3.72
CA LYS A 146 -17.78 -7.55 5.05
C LYS A 146 -16.45 -7.50 5.81
N ILE A 147 -15.51 -8.38 5.47
CA ILE A 147 -14.21 -8.49 6.16
C ILE A 147 -13.02 -8.12 5.27
N THR A 148 -13.25 -7.57 4.08
CA THR A 148 -12.15 -7.14 3.18
C THR A 148 -11.21 -6.14 3.82
N ASN A 149 -11.70 -5.32 4.75
CA ASN A 149 -10.92 -4.32 5.49
C ASN A 149 -10.43 -4.82 6.86
N LYS A 150 -10.66 -6.10 7.19
CA LYS A 150 -10.22 -6.64 8.46
C LYS A 150 -8.70 -6.69 8.51
N MET A 151 -8.16 -6.14 9.59
CA MET A 151 -6.72 -6.09 9.87
C MET A 151 -6.43 -6.73 11.21
N GLN A 152 -5.26 -7.36 11.30
CA GLN A 152 -4.74 -7.94 12.53
C GLN A 152 -3.51 -7.14 12.99
N LYS A 153 -3.39 -6.96 14.29
CA LYS A 153 -2.23 -6.29 14.89
C LYS A 153 -1.03 -7.22 14.87
N ASP A 154 0.08 -6.73 14.37
CA ASP A 154 1.38 -7.39 14.42
C ASP A 154 2.17 -6.89 15.63
N ASN A 155 2.28 -7.71 16.66
CA ASN A 155 2.99 -7.38 17.88
C ASN A 155 4.52 -7.34 17.70
N TYR A 156 5.04 -7.83 16.58
CA TYR A 156 6.48 -7.86 16.27
C TYR A 156 6.93 -6.61 15.47
N THR A 157 6.02 -5.77 15.02
CA THR A 157 6.39 -4.54 14.32
C THR A 157 6.90 -3.50 15.33
N PRO A 158 8.17 -3.08 15.24
CA PRO A 158 8.74 -2.13 16.19
C PRO A 158 8.14 -0.73 16.01
N ARG A 159 8.04 0.01 17.13
CA ARG A 159 7.57 1.42 17.11
C ARG A 159 8.75 2.36 16.86
N MET A 160 9.34 2.27 15.68
CA MET A 160 10.46 3.13 15.25
C MET A 160 10.47 3.28 13.73
N SER A 161 11.12 4.33 13.22
CA SER A 161 11.25 4.57 11.78
C SER A 161 12.08 3.48 11.09
N ALA A 162 11.92 3.37 9.76
CA ALA A 162 12.70 2.45 8.95
C ALA A 162 14.20 2.79 8.99
N LYS A 163 14.55 4.07 9.07
CA LYS A 163 15.91 4.57 9.25
C LYS A 163 16.56 4.01 10.51
N ARG A 164 15.92 4.21 11.65
CA ARG A 164 16.44 3.72 12.94
C ARG A 164 16.57 2.19 12.98
N LEU A 165 15.62 1.50 12.35
CA LEU A 165 15.68 0.04 12.20
C LEU A 165 16.88 -0.41 11.36
N THR A 166 17.21 0.34 10.31
CA THR A 166 18.35 0.06 9.42
C THR A 166 19.68 0.35 10.12
N GLU A 167 19.76 1.44 10.88
CA GLU A 167 20.94 1.79 11.68
C GLU A 167 21.27 0.72 12.74
N LEU A 168 20.25 0.23 13.46
CA LEU A 168 20.43 -0.86 14.43
C LEU A 168 20.94 -2.16 13.79
N LYS A 169 20.59 -2.44 12.56
CA LYS A 169 21.07 -3.62 11.82
C LYS A 169 22.50 -3.49 11.28
N ARG A 170 22.93 -2.26 11.01
CA ARG A 170 24.32 -1.99 10.53
C ARG A 170 25.30 -1.95 11.70
N GLY A 171 24.85 -1.74 12.91
CA GLY A 171 25.66 -1.66 14.12
C GLY A 171 25.86 -3.01 14.84
N ASN A 172 25.19 -4.07 14.40
CA ASN A 172 25.38 -5.46 14.83
C ASN A 172 26.09 -6.27 13.75
#